data_bf4be6c03a1a9d14b2863c8f7166236e
#
_entry.id   bf4be6c03a1a9d14b2863c8f7166236e
#
_cell.length_a   1.000
_cell.length_b   1.000
_cell.length_c   1.000
_cell.angle_alpha   90.00
_cell.angle_beta   90.00
_cell.angle_gamma   90.00
#
_symmetry.space_group_name_H-M   'P 1'
#
loop_
_entity.id
_entity.type
_entity.pdbx_description
1 polymer ?
#
loop_
_entity_poly.entity_id
_entity_poly.type
_entity_poly.pdbx_seq_one_letter_code
_entity_poly.pdbx_strand_id
1 'polypeptide(L)'
;MKEEHSGLSSVPSSGGGESGAAAPSAHLARIYWRLLAVYGEPEWRPSGDPLGELVGTILSQHTSDVNSERAYAQLRAAFPSWEALRQAPTEQVAATIRCGGLANLKAQRIQEVLNELRRQQAEIAAERAAVAALDLEAFLTAELRRRSPLEAWQYLRRLPGVGPKTAACVLLFALGWPVMPVDTHVHRVARRLGLIGPKVSAEQAHVLLGEMTPPAWVYALHVNLIRHGRRVCLAQRPRCPGCPLLDECRYAGSRLAAEELASASVAGGLPTDDESLAERG
;
A
#
# COMPACT_ATOMS: atom_id res chain seq x y z
N MET A 1 32.04 58.33 -2.15
CA MET A 1 31.95 57.87 -0.73
C MET A 1 30.80 56.89 -0.71
N LYS A 2 31.07 55.63 -0.87
CA LYS A 2 31.19 54.47 0.07
C LYS A 2 30.11 54.55 1.15
N GLU A 3 29.14 53.63 1.19
CA GLU A 3 29.27 52.42 1.95
C GLU A 3 28.21 51.36 1.54
N GLU A 4 28.69 50.14 1.35
CA GLU A 4 27.96 48.90 1.23
C GLU A 4 27.41 48.48 2.60
N HIS A 5 26.20 47.92 2.66
CA HIS A 5 25.82 47.03 3.72
C HIS A 5 25.09 45.80 3.16
N SER A 6 25.84 44.74 3.09
CA SER A 6 25.39 43.37 2.93
C SER A 6 24.63 42.91 4.20
N GLY A 7 23.37 42.45 4.02
CA GLY A 7 22.57 41.79 5.02
C GLY A 7 22.24 40.36 4.59
N LEU A 8 23.13 39.41 4.87
CA LEU A 8 22.84 37.97 4.76
C LEU A 8 21.83 37.59 5.85
N SER A 9 20.60 37.33 5.44
CA SER A 9 19.57 36.75 6.29
C SER A 9 19.79 35.26 6.38
N SER A 10 20.16 34.78 7.56
CA SER A 10 20.35 33.40 7.94
C SER A 10 19.01 32.65 7.94
N VAL A 11 18.94 31.61 7.11
CA VAL A 11 17.87 30.61 7.12
C VAL A 11 18.03 29.76 8.40
N PRO A 12 16.98 29.55 9.21
CA PRO A 12 17.06 28.66 10.34
C PRO A 12 17.10 27.22 9.85
N SER A 13 18.17 26.50 10.14
CA SER A 13 18.29 25.06 10.01
C SER A 13 17.33 24.39 11.00
N SER A 14 16.21 23.88 10.48
CA SER A 14 15.35 22.96 11.23
C SER A 14 16.09 21.65 11.43
N GLY A 15 16.59 21.43 12.63
CA GLY A 15 17.12 20.16 13.11
C GLY A 15 16.03 19.10 13.10
N GLY A 16 15.94 18.31 12.04
CA GLY A 16 15.23 17.05 11.99
C GLY A 16 16.04 16.02 12.75
N GLY A 17 15.54 15.57 13.91
CA GLY A 17 16.11 14.45 14.63
C GLY A 17 16.22 13.23 13.72
N GLU A 18 17.42 12.76 13.45
CA GLU A 18 17.69 11.49 12.79
C GLU A 18 17.20 10.38 13.73
N SER A 19 16.00 9.90 13.50
CA SER A 19 15.56 8.59 13.99
C SER A 19 16.49 7.57 13.35
N GLY A 20 17.28 6.86 14.15
CA GLY A 20 18.25 5.87 13.73
C GLY A 20 17.60 4.65 13.06
N ALA A 21 17.10 4.83 11.85
CA ALA A 21 16.66 3.73 11.00
C ALA A 21 17.90 2.93 10.60
N ALA A 22 17.92 1.63 10.89
CA ALA A 22 18.99 0.74 10.48
C ALA A 22 19.17 0.82 8.95
N ALA A 23 20.42 0.78 8.49
CA ALA A 23 20.70 0.77 7.05
C ALA A 23 19.96 -0.40 6.37
N PRO A 24 19.36 -0.18 5.20
CA PRO A 24 18.63 -1.24 4.50
C PRO A 24 19.58 -2.40 4.17
N SER A 25 19.07 -3.63 4.19
CA SER A 25 19.86 -4.77 3.76
C SER A 25 20.32 -4.58 2.31
N ALA A 26 21.50 -5.08 1.97
CA ALA A 26 22.02 -5.01 0.60
C ALA A 26 21.04 -5.64 -0.42
N HIS A 27 20.30 -6.67 -0.02
CA HIS A 27 19.27 -7.31 -0.85
C HIS A 27 18.09 -6.37 -1.14
N LEU A 28 17.54 -5.71 -0.11
CA LEU A 28 16.48 -4.71 -0.29
C LEU A 28 16.95 -3.54 -1.16
N ALA A 29 18.17 -3.07 -0.94
CA ALA A 29 18.73 -1.97 -1.72
C ALA A 29 18.84 -2.32 -3.21
N ARG A 30 19.34 -3.51 -3.57
CA ARG A 30 19.40 -3.94 -4.98
C ARG A 30 18.02 -4.04 -5.61
N ILE A 31 17.03 -4.59 -4.90
CA ILE A 31 15.64 -4.65 -5.36
C ILE A 31 15.09 -3.24 -5.60
N TYR A 32 15.27 -2.33 -4.64
CA TYR A 32 14.79 -0.96 -4.75
C TYR A 32 15.35 -0.24 -5.99
N TRP A 33 16.67 -0.25 -6.15
CA TRP A 33 17.32 0.42 -7.28
C TRP A 33 16.96 -0.20 -8.64
N ARG A 34 16.83 -1.53 -8.73
CA ARG A 34 16.36 -2.20 -9.96
C ARG A 34 14.90 -1.84 -10.28
N LEU A 35 14.04 -1.74 -9.28
CA LEU A 35 12.65 -1.29 -9.49
C LEU A 35 12.60 0.15 -9.97
N LEU A 36 13.40 1.06 -9.40
CA LEU A 36 13.51 2.44 -9.89
C LEU A 36 14.03 2.52 -11.32
N ALA A 37 15.04 1.74 -11.68
CA ALA A 37 15.59 1.71 -13.04
C ALA A 37 14.55 1.29 -14.09
N VAL A 38 13.61 0.40 -13.73
CA VAL A 38 12.59 -0.12 -14.65
C VAL A 38 11.32 0.70 -14.68
N TYR A 39 10.86 1.19 -13.52
CA TYR A 39 9.55 1.83 -13.37
C TYR A 39 9.63 3.33 -13.14
N GLY A 40 10.83 3.86 -12.92
CA GLY A 40 11.05 5.24 -12.54
C GLY A 40 10.71 5.54 -11.10
N GLU A 41 11.06 6.74 -10.65
CA GLU A 41 10.63 7.25 -9.36
C GLU A 41 9.21 7.81 -9.49
N PRO A 42 8.24 7.26 -8.75
CA PRO A 42 6.88 7.77 -8.82
C PRO A 42 6.80 9.12 -8.09
N GLU A 43 6.13 10.08 -8.70
CA GLU A 43 5.90 11.36 -8.08
C GLU A 43 5.00 11.20 -6.84
N TRP A 44 5.46 11.73 -5.72
CA TRP A 44 4.74 11.63 -4.46
C TRP A 44 4.22 13.00 -4.03
N ARG A 45 2.90 13.14 -4.08
CA ARG A 45 2.19 14.35 -3.65
C ARG A 45 1.09 13.95 -2.67
N PRO A 46 1.35 14.04 -1.35
CA PRO A 46 0.32 13.81 -0.36
C PRO A 46 -0.88 14.73 -0.57
N SER A 47 -2.09 14.17 -0.53
CA SER A 47 -3.32 14.92 -0.81
C SER A 47 -3.66 15.96 0.27
N GLY A 48 -3.19 15.75 1.50
CA GLY A 48 -3.55 16.55 2.67
C GLY A 48 -4.95 16.22 3.23
N ASP A 49 -5.72 15.35 2.57
CA ASP A 49 -7.09 14.95 2.94
C ASP A 49 -7.16 13.48 3.41
N PRO A 50 -6.94 13.20 4.70
CA PRO A 50 -7.03 11.83 5.22
C PRO A 50 -8.42 11.21 5.12
N LEU A 51 -9.49 12.02 5.22
CA LEU A 51 -10.85 11.50 5.16
C LEU A 51 -11.24 11.15 3.73
N GLY A 52 -10.89 12.00 2.77
CA GLY A 52 -11.06 11.69 1.34
C GLY A 52 -10.26 10.47 0.91
N GLU A 53 -9.01 10.33 1.36
CA GLU A 53 -8.18 9.16 1.09
C GLU A 53 -8.76 7.88 1.70
N LEU A 54 -9.32 7.97 2.92
CA LEU A 54 -9.99 6.85 3.58
C LEU A 54 -11.20 6.38 2.78
N VAL A 55 -12.06 7.30 2.38
CA VAL A 55 -13.26 7.00 1.56
C VAL A 55 -12.85 6.48 0.19
N GLY A 56 -11.89 7.09 -0.47
CA GLY A 56 -11.34 6.64 -1.75
C GLY A 56 -10.78 5.21 -1.67
N THR A 57 -10.05 4.91 -0.59
CA THR A 57 -9.52 3.55 -0.36
C THR A 57 -10.64 2.53 -0.10
N ILE A 58 -11.72 2.89 0.59
CA ILE A 58 -12.90 2.01 0.74
C ILE A 58 -13.53 1.75 -0.64
N LEU A 59 -13.67 2.78 -1.47
CA LEU A 59 -14.23 2.64 -2.82
C LEU A 59 -13.35 1.79 -3.74
N SER A 60 -12.04 1.76 -3.56
CA SER A 60 -11.11 0.96 -4.36
C SER A 60 -11.13 -0.53 -4.04
N GLN A 61 -11.71 -0.95 -2.91
CA GLN A 61 -11.77 -2.36 -2.53
C GLN A 61 -12.56 -3.18 -3.56
N HIS A 62 -11.94 -4.26 -4.09
CA HIS A 62 -12.55 -5.17 -5.08
C HIS A 62 -13.09 -4.45 -6.33
N THR A 63 -12.37 -3.43 -6.79
CA THR A 63 -12.78 -2.65 -7.97
C THR A 63 -11.55 -2.19 -8.76
N SER A 64 -11.73 -1.80 -10.04
CA SER A 64 -10.65 -1.21 -10.82
C SER A 64 -10.41 0.25 -10.43
N ASP A 65 -9.16 0.71 -10.62
CA ASP A 65 -8.79 2.10 -10.30
C ASP A 65 -9.72 3.10 -11.01
N VAL A 66 -10.01 2.91 -12.30
CA VAL A 66 -10.93 3.77 -13.09
C VAL A 66 -12.35 3.85 -12.50
N ASN A 67 -12.88 2.71 -12.05
CA ASN A 67 -14.23 2.69 -11.48
C ASN A 67 -14.27 3.28 -10.06
N SER A 68 -13.22 3.10 -9.25
CA SER A 68 -13.14 3.72 -7.93
C SER A 68 -12.99 5.24 -8.00
N GLU A 69 -12.18 5.74 -8.91
CA GLU A 69 -12.01 7.18 -9.15
C GLU A 69 -13.34 7.81 -9.60
N ARG A 70 -14.04 7.16 -10.55
CA ARG A 70 -15.37 7.62 -11.00
C ARG A 70 -16.38 7.61 -9.86
N ALA A 71 -16.43 6.55 -9.05
CA ALA A 71 -17.33 6.47 -7.91
C ALA A 71 -17.04 7.57 -6.88
N TYR A 72 -15.75 7.85 -6.61
CA TYR A 72 -15.34 8.93 -5.71
C TYR A 72 -15.75 10.30 -6.24
N ALA A 73 -15.50 10.58 -7.53
CA ALA A 73 -15.89 11.83 -8.16
C ALA A 73 -17.42 12.05 -8.11
N GLN A 74 -18.21 11.02 -8.42
CA GLN A 74 -19.68 11.07 -8.32
C GLN A 74 -20.15 11.31 -6.88
N LEU A 75 -19.52 10.65 -5.91
CA LEU A 75 -19.82 10.82 -4.49
C LEU A 75 -19.59 12.27 -4.05
N ARG A 76 -18.44 12.84 -4.38
CA ARG A 76 -18.09 14.22 -4.02
C ARG A 76 -18.93 15.27 -4.73
N ALA A 77 -19.38 14.99 -5.95
CA ALA A 77 -20.32 15.86 -6.68
C ALA A 77 -21.74 15.83 -6.09
N ALA A 78 -22.20 14.66 -5.64
CA ALA A 78 -23.56 14.50 -5.08
C ALA A 78 -23.67 15.00 -3.63
N PHE A 79 -22.58 14.93 -2.85
CA PHE A 79 -22.59 15.29 -1.44
C PHE A 79 -21.52 16.37 -1.17
N PRO A 80 -21.94 17.64 -0.95
CA PRO A 80 -21.03 18.78 -0.83
C PRO A 80 -20.16 18.75 0.45
N SER A 81 -20.58 18.01 1.47
CA SER A 81 -19.84 17.82 2.72
C SER A 81 -19.92 16.39 3.21
N TRP A 82 -18.95 16.00 4.04
CA TRP A 82 -18.95 14.70 4.72
C TRP A 82 -20.15 14.54 5.65
N GLU A 83 -20.66 15.64 6.23
CA GLU A 83 -21.86 15.62 7.05
C GLU A 83 -23.11 15.35 6.22
N ALA A 84 -23.25 15.96 5.03
CA ALA A 84 -24.35 15.66 4.10
C ALA A 84 -24.34 14.18 3.68
N LEU A 85 -23.16 13.62 3.40
CA LEU A 85 -23.00 12.20 3.08
C LEU A 85 -23.36 11.30 4.26
N ARG A 86 -22.96 11.67 5.47
CA ARG A 86 -23.24 10.92 6.69
C ARG A 86 -24.75 10.80 6.95
N GLN A 87 -25.51 11.89 6.71
CA GLN A 87 -26.94 11.99 6.99
C GLN A 87 -27.83 11.50 5.84
N ALA A 88 -27.28 11.29 4.65
CA ALA A 88 -28.04 10.85 3.49
C ALA A 88 -28.62 9.43 3.67
N PRO A 89 -29.74 9.09 3.03
CA PRO A 89 -30.20 7.70 2.94
C PRO A 89 -29.12 6.80 2.31
N THR A 90 -28.86 5.65 2.93
CA THR A 90 -27.79 4.72 2.46
C THR A 90 -28.04 4.27 1.02
N GLU A 91 -29.30 4.12 0.62
CA GLU A 91 -29.69 3.75 -0.74
C GLU A 91 -29.30 4.82 -1.76
N GLN A 92 -29.38 6.11 -1.38
CA GLN A 92 -28.95 7.22 -2.23
C GLN A 92 -27.43 7.21 -2.40
N VAL A 93 -26.69 7.01 -1.30
CA VAL A 93 -25.23 6.87 -1.35
C VAL A 93 -24.84 5.68 -2.23
N ALA A 94 -25.47 4.53 -2.03
CA ALA A 94 -25.21 3.32 -2.82
C ALA A 94 -25.51 3.53 -4.31
N ALA A 95 -26.62 4.21 -4.65
CA ALA A 95 -26.95 4.54 -6.03
C ALA A 95 -25.87 5.40 -6.69
N THR A 96 -25.34 6.38 -5.96
CA THR A 96 -24.30 7.29 -6.44
C THR A 96 -22.99 6.57 -6.77
N ILE A 97 -22.58 5.58 -5.95
CA ILE A 97 -21.31 4.86 -6.12
C ILE A 97 -21.44 3.53 -6.86
N ARG A 98 -22.57 3.27 -7.54
CA ARG A 98 -22.88 1.97 -8.17
C ARG A 98 -21.80 1.49 -9.14
N CYS A 99 -21.16 2.40 -9.87
CA CYS A 99 -20.08 2.07 -10.79
C CYS A 99 -18.84 1.47 -10.11
N GLY A 100 -18.67 1.68 -8.80
CA GLY A 100 -17.56 1.15 -8.00
C GLY A 100 -17.76 -0.29 -7.52
N GLY A 101 -18.90 -0.94 -7.81
CA GLY A 101 -19.20 -2.30 -7.32
C GLY A 101 -19.40 -2.39 -5.80
N LEU A 102 -20.08 -3.43 -5.33
CA LEU A 102 -20.40 -3.63 -3.90
C LEU A 102 -21.00 -2.39 -3.23
N ALA A 103 -21.84 -1.63 -3.98
CA ALA A 103 -22.25 -0.29 -3.62
C ALA A 103 -22.96 -0.19 -2.26
N ASN A 104 -23.87 -1.12 -1.94
CA ASN A 104 -24.58 -1.12 -0.66
C ASN A 104 -23.61 -1.30 0.53
N LEU A 105 -22.70 -2.28 0.41
CA LEU A 105 -21.72 -2.55 1.45
C LEU A 105 -20.75 -1.37 1.65
N LYS A 106 -20.30 -0.77 0.54
CA LYS A 106 -19.39 0.39 0.59
C LYS A 106 -20.08 1.63 1.16
N ALA A 107 -21.34 1.91 0.74
CA ALA A 107 -22.13 3.01 1.27
C ALA A 107 -22.32 2.90 2.78
N GLN A 108 -22.77 1.74 3.25
CA GLN A 108 -22.92 1.46 4.68
C GLN A 108 -21.60 1.68 5.43
N ARG A 109 -20.51 1.10 4.93
CA ARG A 109 -19.18 1.22 5.58
C ARG A 109 -18.67 2.65 5.65
N ILE A 110 -18.84 3.44 4.59
CA ILE A 110 -18.49 4.86 4.57
C ILE A 110 -19.29 5.60 5.65
N GLN A 111 -20.60 5.40 5.72
CA GLN A 111 -21.45 6.05 6.71
C GLN A 111 -21.15 5.58 8.15
N GLU A 112 -20.84 4.32 8.37
CA GLU A 112 -20.39 3.81 9.67
C GLU A 112 -19.11 4.50 10.13
N VAL A 113 -18.12 4.68 9.23
CA VAL A 113 -16.89 5.43 9.53
C VAL A 113 -17.20 6.89 9.90
N LEU A 114 -18.02 7.57 9.11
CA LEU A 114 -18.37 8.97 9.38
C LEU A 114 -19.14 9.13 10.70
N ASN A 115 -20.05 8.21 11.00
CA ASN A 115 -20.78 8.19 12.27
C ASN A 115 -19.85 7.95 13.46
N GLU A 116 -18.90 7.03 13.33
CA GLU A 116 -17.91 6.76 14.38
C GLU A 116 -16.99 7.96 14.61
N LEU A 117 -16.52 8.63 13.56
CA LEU A 117 -15.74 9.86 13.69
C LEU A 117 -16.54 10.97 14.39
N ARG A 118 -17.82 11.11 14.07
CA ARG A 118 -18.72 12.10 14.71
C ARG A 118 -18.94 11.79 16.19
N ARG A 119 -19.12 10.50 16.53
CA ARG A 119 -19.21 10.05 17.93
C ARG A 119 -17.94 10.38 18.71
N GLN A 120 -16.77 10.04 18.18
CA GLN A 120 -15.48 10.33 18.81
C GLN A 120 -15.26 11.84 18.96
N GLN A 121 -15.63 12.63 17.96
CA GLN A 121 -15.55 14.09 18.02
C GLN A 121 -16.38 14.65 19.18
N ALA A 122 -17.63 14.17 19.35
CA ALA A 122 -18.52 14.62 20.41
C ALA A 122 -17.95 14.27 21.81
N GLU A 123 -17.40 13.07 21.96
CA GLU A 123 -16.74 12.63 23.21
C GLU A 123 -15.53 13.52 23.57
N ILE A 124 -14.66 13.77 22.58
CA ILE A 124 -13.46 14.60 22.77
C ILE A 124 -13.83 16.07 22.99
N ALA A 125 -14.89 16.56 22.37
CA ALA A 125 -15.35 17.95 22.54
C ALA A 125 -15.80 18.27 23.98
N ALA A 126 -16.23 17.27 24.75
CA ALA A 126 -16.55 17.43 26.16
C ALA A 126 -15.32 17.89 26.98
N GLU A 127 -14.13 17.45 26.62
CA GLU A 127 -12.87 17.82 27.27
C GLU A 127 -12.12 18.95 26.54
N ARG A 128 -12.33 19.08 25.22
CA ARG A 128 -11.65 20.02 24.33
C ARG A 128 -12.65 20.75 23.44
N ALA A 129 -13.30 21.80 23.96
CA ALA A 129 -14.38 22.53 23.31
C ALA A 129 -14.06 22.97 21.84
N ALA A 130 -12.82 23.36 21.56
CA ALA A 130 -12.38 23.76 20.22
C ALA A 130 -12.59 22.67 19.15
N VAL A 131 -12.63 21.40 19.54
CA VAL A 131 -12.85 20.27 18.63
C VAL A 131 -14.28 20.23 18.10
N ALA A 132 -15.26 20.76 18.85
CA ALA A 132 -16.66 20.80 18.45
C ALA A 132 -16.90 21.65 17.17
N ALA A 133 -16.07 22.65 16.91
CA ALA A 133 -16.20 23.55 15.78
C ALA A 133 -15.59 22.99 14.47
N LEU A 134 -14.83 21.90 14.54
CA LEU A 134 -14.21 21.29 13.37
C LEU A 134 -15.24 20.52 12.55
N ASP A 135 -15.08 20.55 11.22
CA ASP A 135 -15.70 19.52 10.39
C ASP A 135 -15.00 18.16 10.55
N LEU A 136 -15.56 17.09 9.99
CA LEU A 136 -15.02 15.74 10.16
C LEU A 136 -13.64 15.54 9.54
N GLU A 137 -13.32 16.27 8.46
CA GLU A 137 -12.03 16.22 7.78
C GLU A 137 -10.94 16.87 8.65
N ALA A 138 -11.21 18.09 9.13
CA ALA A 138 -10.32 18.81 10.04
C ALA A 138 -10.15 18.05 11.37
N PHE A 139 -11.23 17.47 11.90
CA PHE A 139 -11.19 16.64 13.10
C PHE A 139 -10.26 15.43 12.91
N LEU A 140 -10.47 14.61 11.87
CA LEU A 140 -9.62 13.44 11.61
C LEU A 140 -8.16 13.84 11.40
N THR A 141 -7.92 14.90 10.62
CA THR A 141 -6.57 15.42 10.37
C THR A 141 -5.87 15.83 11.67
N ALA A 142 -6.57 16.56 12.55
CA ALA A 142 -6.04 16.97 13.83
C ALA A 142 -5.73 15.77 14.72
N GLU A 143 -6.63 14.79 14.79
CA GLU A 143 -6.44 13.60 15.60
C GLU A 143 -5.29 12.71 15.09
N LEU A 144 -5.07 12.63 13.78
CA LEU A 144 -3.92 11.91 13.24
C LEU A 144 -2.61 12.63 13.53
N ARG A 145 -2.55 13.95 13.31
CA ARG A 145 -1.33 14.75 13.50
C ARG A 145 -0.84 14.83 14.96
N ARG A 146 -1.70 14.53 15.92
CA ARG A 146 -1.34 14.47 17.35
C ARG A 146 -0.66 13.16 17.76
N ARG A 147 -0.59 12.20 16.88
CA ARG A 147 -0.10 10.84 17.12
C ARG A 147 1.20 10.60 16.36
N SER A 148 2.01 9.69 16.84
CA SER A 148 3.07 9.10 16.04
C SER A 148 2.46 8.28 14.88
N PRO A 149 3.22 7.99 13.82
CA PRO A 149 2.73 7.19 12.69
C PRO A 149 2.13 5.83 13.10
N LEU A 150 2.73 5.15 14.07
CA LEU A 150 2.24 3.88 14.60
C LEU A 150 0.92 4.04 15.36
N GLU A 151 0.82 5.02 16.24
CA GLU A 151 -0.41 5.30 17.00
C GLU A 151 -1.55 5.75 16.07
N ALA A 152 -1.26 6.54 15.04
CA ALA A 152 -2.24 6.93 14.03
C ALA A 152 -2.73 5.74 13.19
N TRP A 153 -1.83 4.83 12.83
CA TRP A 153 -2.18 3.58 12.17
C TRP A 153 -3.10 2.71 13.04
N GLN A 154 -2.79 2.58 14.33
CA GLN A 154 -3.64 1.87 15.28
C GLN A 154 -4.99 2.57 15.49
N TYR A 155 -5.01 3.91 15.54
CA TYR A 155 -6.23 4.69 15.67
C TYR A 155 -7.16 4.46 14.46
N LEU A 156 -6.67 4.57 13.23
CA LEU A 156 -7.45 4.33 12.03
C LEU A 156 -8.02 2.91 11.97
N ARG A 157 -7.29 1.92 12.47
CA ARG A 157 -7.74 0.52 12.50
C ARG A 157 -8.90 0.26 13.49
N ARG A 158 -9.20 1.17 14.39
CA ARG A 158 -10.40 1.10 15.25
C ARG A 158 -11.68 1.53 14.54
N LEU A 159 -11.54 2.23 13.40
CA LEU A 159 -12.70 2.62 12.61
C LEU A 159 -13.34 1.40 11.94
N PRO A 160 -14.67 1.36 11.82
CA PRO A 160 -15.39 0.24 11.22
C PRO A 160 -14.89 -0.09 9.82
N GLY A 161 -14.51 -1.35 9.60
CA GLY A 161 -14.07 -1.83 8.28
C GLY A 161 -12.72 -1.29 7.77
N VAL A 162 -11.95 -0.62 8.62
CA VAL A 162 -10.60 -0.13 8.30
C VAL A 162 -9.57 -1.16 8.71
N GLY A 163 -9.02 -1.86 7.72
CA GLY A 163 -7.94 -2.84 7.92
C GLY A 163 -6.55 -2.21 7.87
N PRO A 164 -5.50 -3.03 8.13
CA PRO A 164 -4.10 -2.59 8.14
C PRO A 164 -3.68 -1.85 6.88
N LYS A 165 -4.04 -2.38 5.69
CA LYS A 165 -3.71 -1.78 4.40
C LYS A 165 -4.38 -0.42 4.22
N THR A 166 -5.67 -0.31 4.54
CA THR A 166 -6.42 0.95 4.40
C THR A 166 -5.84 2.04 5.30
N ALA A 167 -5.57 1.71 6.57
CA ALA A 167 -4.94 2.64 7.50
C ALA A 167 -3.57 3.12 7.01
N ALA A 168 -2.72 2.22 6.49
CA ALA A 168 -1.41 2.58 5.96
C ALA A 168 -1.51 3.44 4.69
N CYS A 169 -2.48 3.18 3.80
CA CYS A 169 -2.73 4.03 2.64
C CYS A 169 -3.09 5.46 3.03
N VAL A 170 -4.00 5.64 3.99
CA VAL A 170 -4.37 6.99 4.48
C VAL A 170 -3.14 7.75 4.96
N LEU A 171 -2.29 7.13 5.76
CA LEU A 171 -1.10 7.80 6.31
C LEU A 171 -0.07 8.11 5.22
N LEU A 172 0.16 7.20 4.30
CA LEU A 172 1.13 7.38 3.22
C LEU A 172 0.64 8.40 2.19
N PHE A 173 -0.58 8.23 1.68
CA PHE A 173 -1.06 9.03 0.53
C PHE A 173 -1.67 10.37 0.94
N ALA A 174 -2.23 10.50 2.13
CA ALA A 174 -2.77 11.78 2.57
C ALA A 174 -1.77 12.62 3.38
N LEU A 175 -1.03 12.01 4.30
CA LEU A 175 -0.15 12.75 5.23
C LEU A 175 1.34 12.69 4.86
N GLY A 176 1.72 11.86 3.92
CA GLY A 176 3.13 11.70 3.57
C GLY A 176 3.94 10.91 4.61
N TRP A 177 3.28 10.18 5.49
CA TRP A 177 3.96 9.42 6.53
C TRP A 177 4.46 8.07 6.01
N PRO A 178 5.67 7.66 6.36
CA PRO A 178 6.31 6.48 5.79
C PRO A 178 5.79 5.17 6.42
N VAL A 179 4.49 4.94 6.34
CA VAL A 179 3.84 3.69 6.77
C VAL A 179 3.63 2.82 5.55
N MET A 180 4.23 1.62 5.52
CA MET A 180 4.22 0.73 4.36
C MET A 180 2.85 0.06 4.17
N PRO A 181 2.08 0.37 3.10
CA PRO A 181 0.86 -0.39 2.81
C PRO A 181 1.22 -1.72 2.14
N VAL A 182 0.57 -2.79 2.58
CA VAL A 182 0.78 -4.13 2.00
C VAL A 182 -0.52 -4.66 1.41
N ASP A 183 -0.64 -4.59 0.10
CA ASP A 183 -1.72 -5.22 -0.66
C ASP A 183 -1.33 -6.64 -1.10
N THR A 184 -2.21 -7.28 -1.85
CA THR A 184 -1.95 -8.63 -2.38
C THR A 184 -0.77 -8.69 -3.34
N HIS A 185 -0.48 -7.60 -4.08
CA HIS A 185 0.68 -7.51 -4.97
C HIS A 185 1.97 -7.35 -4.17
N VAL A 186 2.03 -6.39 -3.26
CA VAL A 186 3.19 -6.15 -2.39
C VAL A 186 3.52 -7.40 -1.59
N HIS A 187 2.53 -8.02 -0.93
CA HIS A 187 2.73 -9.23 -0.14
C HIS A 187 3.30 -10.39 -0.98
N ARG A 188 2.69 -10.66 -2.14
CA ARG A 188 3.14 -11.72 -3.05
C ARG A 188 4.56 -11.50 -3.55
N VAL A 189 4.86 -10.28 -4.02
CA VAL A 189 6.17 -9.93 -4.57
C VAL A 189 7.23 -9.99 -3.49
N ALA A 190 7.01 -9.37 -2.33
CA ALA A 190 7.93 -9.37 -1.20
C ALA A 190 8.26 -10.80 -0.72
N ARG A 191 7.25 -11.68 -0.64
CA ARG A 191 7.43 -13.08 -0.28
C ARG A 191 8.26 -13.84 -1.33
N ARG A 192 7.99 -13.65 -2.63
CA ARG A 192 8.74 -14.31 -3.72
C ARG A 192 10.18 -13.83 -3.81
N LEU A 193 10.42 -12.56 -3.56
CA LEU A 193 11.77 -11.99 -3.48
C LEU A 193 12.53 -12.49 -2.23
N GLY A 194 11.82 -12.98 -1.21
CA GLY A 194 12.41 -13.41 0.06
C GLY A 194 12.69 -12.25 1.02
N LEU A 195 12.05 -11.09 0.81
CA LEU A 195 12.06 -9.97 1.77
C LEU A 195 11.32 -10.34 3.05
N ILE A 196 10.27 -11.14 2.92
CA ILE A 196 9.50 -11.71 4.04
C ILE A 196 9.42 -13.23 3.91
N GLY A 197 9.26 -13.90 5.05
CA GLY A 197 9.17 -15.35 5.11
C GLY A 197 7.89 -15.90 4.47
N PRO A 198 7.87 -17.20 4.07
CA PRO A 198 6.75 -17.80 3.36
C PRO A 198 5.46 -17.89 4.20
N LYS A 199 5.58 -17.91 5.53
CA LYS A 199 4.45 -18.00 6.48
C LYS A 199 4.01 -16.63 7.04
N VAL A 200 4.67 -15.53 6.65
CA VAL A 200 4.32 -14.18 7.12
C VAL A 200 2.98 -13.78 6.53
N SER A 201 2.02 -13.44 7.38
CA SER A 201 0.72 -12.91 6.96
C SER A 201 0.83 -11.50 6.37
N ALA A 202 -0.19 -11.07 5.62
CA ALA A 202 -0.22 -9.70 5.10
C ALA A 202 -0.17 -8.65 6.24
N GLU A 203 -0.79 -8.93 7.37
CA GLU A 203 -0.75 -8.03 8.53
C GLU A 203 0.65 -7.91 9.13
N GLN A 204 1.32 -9.04 9.36
CA GLN A 204 2.71 -9.03 9.83
C GLN A 204 3.66 -8.36 8.84
N ALA A 205 3.38 -8.50 7.55
CA ALA A 205 4.20 -7.89 6.50
C ALA A 205 4.19 -6.35 6.54
N HIS A 206 3.11 -5.70 7.01
CA HIS A 206 3.09 -4.24 7.22
C HIS A 206 4.20 -3.79 8.17
N VAL A 207 4.37 -4.48 9.28
CA VAL A 207 5.39 -4.16 10.28
C VAL A 207 6.78 -4.48 9.73
N LEU A 208 7.00 -5.71 9.27
CA LEU A 208 8.30 -6.18 8.81
C LEU A 208 8.85 -5.37 7.62
N LEU A 209 8.00 -5.08 6.62
CA LEU A 209 8.42 -4.27 5.48
C LEU A 209 8.60 -2.79 5.87
N GLY A 210 7.80 -2.29 6.81
CA GLY A 210 7.96 -0.94 7.34
C GLY A 210 9.28 -0.75 8.08
N GLU A 211 9.64 -1.68 8.96
CA GLU A 211 10.87 -1.64 9.74
C GLU A 211 12.15 -1.76 8.88
N MET A 212 12.12 -2.60 7.84
CA MET A 212 13.29 -2.79 6.97
C MET A 212 13.47 -1.73 5.89
N THR A 213 12.43 -0.92 5.60
CA THR A 213 12.43 0.04 4.49
C THR A 213 12.77 1.44 5.01
N PRO A 214 13.83 2.09 4.52
CA PRO A 214 14.09 3.49 4.82
C PRO A 214 12.86 4.37 4.56
N PRO A 215 12.53 5.33 5.43
CA PRO A 215 11.36 6.19 5.28
C PRO A 215 11.23 6.83 3.89
N ALA A 216 12.32 7.31 3.33
CA ALA A 216 12.34 7.93 1.99
C ALA A 216 12.02 6.95 0.84
N TRP A 217 12.12 5.64 1.05
CA TRP A 217 11.89 4.64 0.01
C TRP A 217 10.47 4.06 0.03
N VAL A 218 9.73 4.25 1.12
CA VAL A 218 8.45 3.58 1.36
C VAL A 218 7.48 3.80 0.21
N TYR A 219 7.29 5.04 -0.23
CA TYR A 219 6.35 5.36 -1.31
C TYR A 219 6.76 4.73 -2.65
N ALA A 220 7.99 4.96 -3.08
CA ALA A 220 8.48 4.45 -4.35
C ALA A 220 8.54 2.91 -4.36
N LEU A 221 8.96 2.30 -3.26
CA LEU A 221 8.98 0.85 -3.12
C LEU A 221 7.57 0.27 -3.21
N HIS A 222 6.61 0.83 -2.47
CA HIS A 222 5.20 0.39 -2.50
C HIS A 222 4.63 0.43 -3.91
N VAL A 223 4.71 1.59 -4.57
CA VAL A 223 4.15 1.80 -5.91
C VAL A 223 4.80 0.86 -6.93
N ASN A 224 6.13 0.73 -6.89
CA ASN A 224 6.85 -0.08 -7.87
C ASN A 224 6.71 -1.59 -7.63
N LEU A 225 6.53 -2.04 -6.38
CA LEU A 225 6.14 -3.43 -6.10
C LEU A 225 4.76 -3.76 -6.65
N ILE A 226 3.80 -2.83 -6.58
CA ILE A 226 2.47 -3.00 -7.20
C ILE A 226 2.61 -3.06 -8.73
N ARG A 227 3.33 -2.10 -9.34
CA ARG A 227 3.58 -2.08 -10.79
C ARG A 227 4.21 -3.39 -11.27
N HIS A 228 5.22 -3.88 -10.55
CA HIS A 228 5.88 -5.14 -10.82
C HIS A 228 4.93 -6.34 -10.65
N GLY A 229 4.15 -6.36 -9.60
CA GLY A 229 3.15 -7.40 -9.33
C GLY A 229 2.03 -7.47 -10.37
N ARG A 230 1.64 -6.33 -10.95
CA ARG A 230 0.61 -6.25 -12.00
C ARG A 230 1.15 -6.62 -13.39
N ARG A 231 2.42 -6.34 -13.68
CA ARG A 231 3.00 -6.48 -15.04
C ARG A 231 3.84 -7.74 -15.25
N VAL A 232 4.62 -8.12 -14.25
CA VAL A 232 5.65 -9.18 -14.38
C VAL A 232 5.39 -10.32 -13.38
N CYS A 233 5.36 -10.02 -12.09
CA CYS A 233 5.22 -11.03 -11.04
C CYS A 233 3.74 -11.38 -10.80
N LEU A 234 3.06 -11.90 -11.84
CA LEU A 234 1.64 -12.26 -11.79
C LEU A 234 1.36 -13.34 -10.74
N ALA A 235 0.13 -13.42 -10.22
CA ALA A 235 -0.26 -14.42 -9.24
C ALA A 235 -0.11 -15.84 -9.83
N GLN A 236 -0.70 -16.02 -11.00
CA GLN A 236 -0.54 -17.22 -11.83
C GLN A 236 0.40 -16.91 -13.00
N ARG A 237 1.25 -17.87 -13.38
CA ARG A 237 2.18 -17.78 -14.52
C ARG A 237 3.02 -16.49 -14.54
N PRO A 238 3.84 -16.24 -13.50
CA PRO A 238 4.72 -15.07 -13.50
C PRO A 238 5.72 -15.12 -14.66
N ARG A 239 6.06 -13.96 -15.21
CA ARG A 239 6.95 -13.81 -16.38
C ARG A 239 8.42 -13.79 -15.93
N CYS A 240 8.88 -14.89 -15.32
CA CYS A 240 10.22 -14.97 -14.71
C CYS A 240 11.37 -14.80 -15.71
N PRO A 241 11.37 -15.37 -16.93
CA PRO A 241 12.52 -15.26 -17.85
C PRO A 241 12.88 -13.82 -18.22
N GLY A 242 11.90 -12.91 -18.26
CA GLY A 242 12.11 -11.48 -18.53
C GLY A 242 12.03 -10.58 -17.29
N CYS A 243 12.13 -11.15 -16.10
CA CYS A 243 11.96 -10.40 -14.86
C CYS A 243 13.24 -9.61 -14.52
N PRO A 244 13.16 -8.27 -14.31
CA PRO A 244 14.32 -7.47 -13.96
C PRO A 244 14.88 -7.78 -12.56
N LEU A 245 14.13 -8.54 -11.74
CA LEU A 245 14.53 -8.96 -10.40
C LEU A 245 14.91 -10.45 -10.35
N LEU A 246 15.19 -11.09 -11.48
CA LEU A 246 15.44 -12.53 -11.56
C LEU A 246 16.54 -12.98 -10.61
N ASP A 247 17.71 -12.29 -10.64
CA ASP A 247 18.88 -12.63 -9.82
C ASP A 247 18.67 -12.39 -8.32
N GLU A 248 17.70 -11.55 -7.97
CA GLU A 248 17.35 -11.25 -6.57
C GLU A 248 16.18 -12.12 -6.06
N CYS A 249 15.59 -12.98 -6.92
CA CYS A 249 14.34 -13.64 -6.63
C CYS A 249 14.53 -15.08 -6.14
N ARG A 250 14.25 -15.34 -4.85
CA ARG A 250 14.32 -16.69 -4.29
C ARG A 250 13.33 -17.66 -4.95
N TYR A 251 12.14 -17.17 -5.30
CA TYR A 251 11.12 -17.99 -5.96
C TYR A 251 11.55 -18.41 -7.37
N ALA A 252 12.17 -17.53 -8.12
CA ALA A 252 12.63 -17.85 -9.48
C ALA A 252 13.79 -18.87 -9.44
N GLY A 253 14.75 -18.70 -8.51
CA GLY A 253 15.85 -19.65 -8.34
C GLY A 253 15.35 -21.06 -8.01
N SER A 254 14.43 -21.21 -7.07
CA SER A 254 13.88 -22.52 -6.72
C SER A 254 13.03 -23.14 -7.84
N ARG A 255 12.33 -22.31 -8.62
CA ARG A 255 11.51 -22.79 -9.75
C ARG A 255 12.35 -23.25 -10.92
N LEU A 256 13.36 -22.48 -11.31
CA LEU A 256 14.26 -22.80 -12.40
C LEU A 256 15.03 -24.09 -12.10
N ALA A 257 15.56 -24.22 -10.88
CA ALA A 257 16.22 -25.45 -10.43
C ALA A 257 15.29 -26.69 -10.51
N ALA A 258 13.99 -26.51 -10.16
CA ALA A 258 13.02 -27.61 -10.26
C ALA A 258 12.68 -27.96 -11.71
N GLU A 259 12.60 -26.98 -12.60
CA GLU A 259 12.38 -27.18 -14.05
C GLU A 259 13.59 -27.87 -14.70
N GLU A 260 14.82 -27.52 -14.33
CA GLU A 260 16.06 -28.20 -14.78
C GLU A 260 16.10 -29.65 -14.32
N LEU A 261 15.78 -29.93 -13.05
CA LEU A 261 15.72 -31.31 -12.53
C LEU A 261 14.64 -32.15 -13.23
N ALA A 262 13.47 -31.55 -13.50
CA ALA A 262 12.40 -32.25 -14.22
C ALA A 262 12.79 -32.55 -15.67
N SER A 263 13.47 -31.65 -16.36
CA SER A 263 13.94 -31.86 -17.73
C SER A 263 15.06 -32.90 -17.78
N ALA A 264 15.96 -32.91 -16.82
CA ALA A 264 17.02 -33.91 -16.71
C ALA A 264 16.48 -35.32 -16.44
N SER A 265 15.41 -35.44 -15.64
CA SER A 265 14.76 -36.74 -15.37
C SER A 265 14.03 -37.31 -16.58
N VAL A 266 13.52 -36.46 -17.47
CA VAL A 266 12.88 -36.90 -18.75
C VAL A 266 13.93 -37.29 -19.77
N ALA A 267 15.09 -36.65 -19.80
CA ALA A 267 16.20 -37.00 -20.70
C ALA A 267 17.00 -38.25 -20.27
N GLY A 268 16.89 -38.66 -19.00
CA GLY A 268 17.57 -39.81 -18.40
C GLY A 268 16.74 -41.10 -18.42
N GLY A 269 15.65 -41.17 -19.15
CA GLY A 269 14.89 -42.43 -19.40
C GLY A 269 15.80 -43.49 -20.06
N LEU A 270 16.13 -44.52 -19.30
CA LEU A 270 16.94 -45.65 -19.69
C LEU A 270 16.51 -46.21 -21.02
N PRO A 271 17.45 -46.64 -21.90
CA PRO A 271 17.10 -47.48 -23.03
C PRO A 271 16.55 -48.79 -22.47
N THR A 272 15.36 -49.15 -22.90
CA THR A 272 14.81 -50.49 -22.67
C THR A 272 15.67 -51.45 -23.48
N ASP A 273 16.56 -52.19 -22.81
CA ASP A 273 17.17 -53.39 -23.34
C ASP A 273 16.09 -54.43 -23.60
N ASP A 274 15.58 -54.44 -24.80
CA ASP A 274 14.80 -55.54 -25.33
C ASP A 274 15.39 -56.00 -26.67
N GLU A 275 16.54 -56.66 -26.55
CA GLU A 275 17.07 -57.50 -27.61
C GLU A 275 17.84 -58.66 -27.00
N SER A 276 17.15 -59.74 -26.71
CA SER A 276 17.69 -61.09 -26.80
C SER A 276 16.68 -62.10 -26.32
N LEU A 277 15.98 -62.75 -27.22
CA LEU A 277 15.56 -64.18 -27.15
C LEU A 277 14.73 -64.54 -28.36
N ALA A 278 15.40 -64.63 -29.51
CA ALA A 278 14.86 -65.39 -30.62
C ALA A 278 16.03 -66.09 -31.27
N GLU A 279 16.36 -67.27 -30.73
CA GLU A 279 16.96 -68.40 -31.48
C GLU A 279 17.20 -69.53 -30.48
N ARG A 280 16.33 -70.53 -30.53
CA ARG A 280 16.59 -72.00 -30.48
C ARG A 280 15.29 -72.76 -30.15
N GLY A 281 14.87 -73.54 -31.13
CA GLY A 281 13.90 -74.62 -30.95
C GLY A 281 13.07 -74.89 -32.16
#